data_373c127d2cba2a01b0df5c818a14594a
#
_entry.id   373c127d2cba2a01b0df5c818a14594a
#
_cell.length_a   1.000
_cell.length_b   1.000
_cell.length_c   1.000
_cell.angle_alpha   90.00
_cell.angle_beta   90.00
_cell.angle_gamma   90.00
#
_symmetry.space_group_name_H-M   'P 1'
#
loop_
_entity.id
_entity.type
_entity.pdbx_description
1 polymer ?
#
loop_
_entity_poly.entity_id
_entity_poly.type
_entity_poly.pdbx_seq_one_letter_code
_entity_poly.pdbx_strand_id
1 'polypeptide(L)'
;MAEIDYALNTFYLLMTGALVMWMAAGFTMLEAGFVRRRNTAEIVTKNIGLYSIACFMYLLCGFMVMYPGANEGGIIPPYDFGFGSKGQEDFGMNTDLGYADAADFFFQVVFVATAVSIVSGAVAERMNQWAFFALAAFIAGVIYPIQGFWNWGSGFLNAAGYSDFAGSGTVHLAGAACALGAAIFIGPRVGKYANGKVNKLYGANIPIAALGTFILWLGWFGFNGGSQLAVNDASNALSLIHI
;
A
#
# COMPACT_ATOMS: atom_id res chain seq x y z
N MET A 1 14.71 -6.25 29.72
CA MET A 1 15.16 -6.26 28.32
C MET A 1 13.97 -6.49 27.40
N ALA A 2 13.19 -7.54 27.55
CA ALA A 2 12.05 -7.82 26.68
C ALA A 2 11.00 -6.66 26.56
N GLU A 3 10.71 -5.94 27.63
CA GLU A 3 9.81 -4.79 27.60
C GLU A 3 10.40 -3.59 26.82
N ILE A 4 11.72 -3.41 26.91
CA ILE A 4 12.41 -2.32 26.16
C ILE A 4 12.43 -2.67 24.67
N ASP A 5 12.75 -3.92 24.33
CA ASP A 5 12.76 -4.38 22.94
C ASP A 5 11.36 -4.26 22.33
N TYR A 6 10.34 -4.66 23.07
CA TYR A 6 8.94 -4.50 22.65
C TYR A 6 8.56 -3.03 22.41
N ALA A 7 8.92 -2.14 23.34
CA ALA A 7 8.64 -0.72 23.20
C ALA A 7 9.38 -0.10 22.01
N LEU A 8 10.65 -0.48 21.80
CA LEU A 8 11.46 -0.02 20.68
C LEU A 8 10.91 -0.50 19.34
N ASN A 9 10.54 -1.77 19.22
CA ASN A 9 9.97 -2.32 17.99
C ASN A 9 8.62 -1.70 17.68
N THR A 10 7.76 -1.52 18.69
CA THR A 10 6.48 -0.83 18.55
C THR A 10 6.67 0.61 18.05
N PHE A 11 7.58 1.36 18.67
CA PHE A 11 7.91 2.72 18.25
C PHE A 11 8.50 2.73 16.83
N TYR A 12 9.37 1.77 16.51
CA TYR A 12 9.95 1.63 15.19
C TYR A 12 8.90 1.42 14.10
N LEU A 13 7.92 0.54 14.33
CA LEU A 13 6.80 0.33 13.40
C LEU A 13 5.96 1.58 13.21
N LEU A 14 5.67 2.33 14.27
CA LEU A 14 4.93 3.58 14.17
C LEU A 14 5.70 4.63 13.36
N MET A 15 6.99 4.78 13.60
CA MET A 15 7.82 5.76 12.89
C MET A 15 8.02 5.38 11.42
N THR A 16 8.32 4.11 11.14
CA THR A 16 8.48 3.64 9.76
C THR A 16 7.15 3.62 9.01
N GLY A 17 6.05 3.28 9.68
CA GLY A 17 4.70 3.41 9.14
C GLY A 17 4.35 4.86 8.80
N ALA A 18 4.74 5.83 9.63
CA ALA A 18 4.55 7.26 9.34
C ALA A 18 5.36 7.71 8.10
N LEU A 19 6.57 7.18 7.89
CA LEU A 19 7.35 7.42 6.67
C LEU A 19 6.64 6.85 5.43
N VAL A 20 6.07 5.64 5.53
CA VAL A 20 5.27 5.05 4.45
C VAL A 20 3.98 5.85 4.22
N MET A 21 3.29 6.30 5.28
CA MET A 21 2.14 7.19 5.17
C MET A 21 2.50 8.46 4.39
N TRP A 22 3.69 9.00 4.60
CA TRP A 22 4.19 10.18 3.89
C TRP A 22 4.35 9.94 2.39
N MET A 23 4.50 8.68 1.92
CA MET A 23 4.48 8.35 0.50
C MET A 23 3.15 8.72 -0.19
N ALA A 24 2.03 8.80 0.53
CA ALA A 24 0.76 9.28 -0.03
C ALA A 24 0.87 10.73 -0.53
N ALA A 25 1.60 11.59 0.19
CA ALA A 25 1.92 12.94 -0.28
C ALA A 25 2.83 12.90 -1.51
N GLY A 26 3.79 11.99 -1.55
CA GLY A 26 4.67 11.74 -2.68
C GLY A 26 3.91 11.36 -3.95
N PHE A 27 3.02 10.38 -3.87
CA PHE A 27 2.13 9.99 -4.98
C PHE A 27 1.26 11.16 -5.44
N THR A 28 0.67 11.89 -4.50
CA THR A 28 -0.15 13.07 -4.82
C THR A 28 0.62 14.10 -5.61
N MET A 29 1.84 14.45 -5.20
CA MET A 29 2.68 15.44 -5.89
C MET A 29 3.17 14.92 -7.25
N LEU A 30 3.58 13.64 -7.31
CA LEU A 30 4.02 12.99 -8.54
C LEU A 30 2.91 13.00 -9.59
N GLU A 31 1.74 12.50 -9.23
CA GLU A 31 0.59 12.45 -10.13
C GLU A 31 0.10 13.86 -10.53
N ALA A 32 -0.01 14.79 -9.57
CA ALA A 32 -0.42 16.16 -9.84
C ALA A 32 0.53 16.87 -10.79
N GLY A 33 1.83 16.56 -10.72
CA GLY A 33 2.83 17.09 -11.64
C GLY A 33 2.72 16.53 -13.04
N PHE A 34 2.33 15.25 -13.21
CA PHE A 34 2.26 14.58 -14.51
C PHE A 34 0.91 14.69 -15.24
N VAL A 35 -0.17 15.05 -14.55
CA VAL A 35 -1.45 15.30 -15.22
C VAL A 35 -1.51 16.70 -15.83
N ARG A 36 -2.48 16.93 -16.70
CA ARG A 36 -2.74 18.26 -17.24
C ARG A 36 -3.24 19.21 -16.15
N ARG A 37 -2.89 20.50 -16.22
CA ARG A 37 -3.21 21.52 -15.21
C ARG A 37 -4.67 21.52 -14.74
N ARG A 38 -5.60 21.32 -15.66
CA ARG A 38 -7.05 21.29 -15.34
C ARG A 38 -7.49 20.14 -14.43
N ASN A 39 -6.70 19.06 -14.37
CA ASN A 39 -7.01 17.85 -13.63
C ASN A 39 -6.24 17.74 -12.31
N THR A 40 -5.39 18.71 -11.97
CA THR A 40 -4.55 18.68 -10.76
C THR A 40 -5.38 18.62 -9.48
N ALA A 41 -6.45 19.43 -9.38
CA ALA A 41 -7.32 19.44 -8.20
C ALA A 41 -8.05 18.10 -8.01
N GLU A 42 -8.53 17.49 -9.11
CA GLU A 42 -9.13 16.17 -9.08
C GLU A 42 -8.15 15.10 -8.56
N ILE A 43 -6.91 15.13 -9.02
CA ILE A 43 -5.86 14.20 -8.56
C ILE A 43 -5.60 14.34 -7.06
N VAL A 44 -5.49 15.56 -6.55
CA VAL A 44 -5.29 15.79 -5.11
C VAL A 44 -6.48 15.22 -4.31
N THR A 45 -7.71 15.54 -4.72
CA THR A 45 -8.92 15.00 -4.08
C THR A 45 -8.98 13.48 -4.15
N LYS A 46 -8.63 12.91 -5.31
CA LYS A 46 -8.60 11.47 -5.52
C LYS A 46 -7.60 10.78 -4.58
N ASN A 47 -6.40 11.32 -4.40
CA ASN A 47 -5.38 10.72 -3.55
C ASN A 47 -5.76 10.78 -2.06
N ILE A 48 -6.36 11.88 -1.59
CA ILE A 48 -6.89 11.97 -0.22
C ILE A 48 -8.02 10.94 -0.03
N GLY A 49 -8.96 10.87 -0.98
CA GLY A 49 -10.08 9.94 -0.93
C GLY A 49 -9.65 8.47 -0.94
N LEU A 50 -8.74 8.09 -1.85
CA LEU A 50 -8.24 6.70 -1.91
C LEU A 50 -7.55 6.26 -0.62
N TYR A 51 -6.74 7.16 -0.01
CA TYR A 51 -6.05 6.87 1.23
C TYR A 51 -7.06 6.58 2.36
N SER A 52 -8.05 7.47 2.51
CA SER A 52 -9.11 7.31 3.52
C SER A 52 -9.92 6.03 3.30
N ILE A 53 -10.28 5.74 2.04
CA ILE A 53 -11.02 4.52 1.68
C ILE A 53 -10.18 3.27 1.96
N ALA A 54 -8.90 3.28 1.60
CA ALA A 54 -8.01 2.14 1.84
C ALA A 54 -7.88 1.86 3.34
N CYS A 55 -7.67 2.89 4.17
CA CYS A 55 -7.61 2.74 5.62
C CYS A 55 -8.91 2.17 6.19
N PHE A 56 -10.05 2.71 5.76
CA PHE A 56 -11.37 2.26 6.24
C PHE A 56 -11.67 0.81 5.84
N MET A 57 -11.44 0.46 4.57
CA MET A 57 -11.72 -0.89 4.08
C MET A 57 -10.79 -1.94 4.68
N TYR A 58 -9.52 -1.58 4.90
CA TYR A 58 -8.57 -2.49 5.54
C TYR A 58 -8.90 -2.70 7.02
N LEU A 59 -9.35 -1.65 7.72
CA LEU A 59 -9.87 -1.75 9.09
C LEU A 59 -11.15 -2.63 9.13
N LEU A 60 -12.06 -2.42 8.18
CA LEU A 60 -13.35 -3.09 8.18
C LEU A 60 -13.25 -4.60 7.95
N CYS A 61 -12.42 -5.03 6.99
CA CYS A 61 -12.35 -6.43 6.60
C CYS A 61 -10.95 -6.90 6.14
N GLY A 62 -10.02 -5.97 5.82
CA GLY A 62 -8.76 -6.35 5.18
C GLY A 62 -7.76 -7.00 6.12
N PHE A 63 -7.57 -6.47 7.32
CA PHE A 63 -6.52 -6.92 8.22
C PHE A 63 -6.73 -8.38 8.66
N MET A 64 -7.92 -8.73 9.09
CA MET A 64 -8.25 -10.10 9.51
C MET A 64 -8.28 -11.11 8.36
N VAL A 65 -8.61 -10.67 7.16
CA VAL A 65 -8.52 -11.50 5.95
C VAL A 65 -7.06 -11.78 5.58
N MET A 66 -6.19 -10.78 5.74
CA MET A 66 -4.77 -10.92 5.43
C MET A 66 -4.01 -11.75 6.47
N TYR A 67 -4.35 -11.60 7.76
CA TYR A 67 -3.72 -12.26 8.89
C TYR A 67 -4.75 -13.06 9.73
N PRO A 68 -5.37 -14.08 9.16
CA PRO A 68 -6.46 -14.80 9.86
C PRO A 68 -5.96 -15.68 11.01
N GLY A 69 -4.66 -15.96 11.10
CA GLY A 69 -4.12 -16.93 12.04
C GLY A 69 -4.63 -18.37 11.82
N ALA A 70 -5.16 -18.66 10.64
CA ALA A 70 -5.74 -19.95 10.27
C ALA A 70 -5.59 -20.21 8.77
N ASN A 71 -5.81 -21.46 8.35
CA ASN A 71 -5.77 -21.91 6.96
C ASN A 71 -4.37 -21.77 6.31
N GLU A 72 -3.32 -22.12 7.05
CA GLU A 72 -1.96 -22.13 6.54
C GLU A 72 -1.84 -22.94 5.25
N GLY A 73 -1.12 -22.40 4.27
CA GLY A 73 -1.00 -23.00 2.93
C GLY A 73 -2.26 -22.87 2.06
N GLY A 74 -3.32 -22.21 2.54
CA GLY A 74 -4.56 -22.02 1.80
C GLY A 74 -4.47 -20.98 0.68
N ILE A 75 -5.44 -21.02 -0.24
CA ILE A 75 -5.59 -20.05 -1.33
C ILE A 75 -6.59 -18.96 -0.93
N ILE A 76 -7.68 -19.34 -0.27
CA ILE A 76 -8.74 -18.43 0.16
C ILE A 76 -8.70 -18.33 1.68
N PRO A 77 -8.38 -17.13 2.22
CA PRO A 77 -8.41 -16.93 3.68
C PRO A 77 -9.86 -16.98 4.19
N PRO A 78 -10.09 -17.34 5.46
CA PRO A 78 -11.38 -17.10 6.09
C PRO A 78 -11.67 -15.59 6.11
N TYR A 79 -12.93 -15.23 5.89
CA TYR A 79 -13.38 -13.85 5.96
C TYR A 79 -13.85 -13.51 7.36
N ASP A 80 -13.30 -12.44 7.94
CA ASP A 80 -13.75 -11.87 9.20
C ASP A 80 -13.78 -10.34 9.10
N PHE A 81 -14.51 -9.66 9.97
CA PHE A 81 -14.73 -8.22 9.91
C PHE A 81 -14.12 -7.51 11.13
N GLY A 82 -13.69 -6.28 10.91
CA GLY A 82 -13.06 -5.46 11.94
C GLY A 82 -11.76 -6.08 12.41
N PHE A 83 -11.63 -6.23 13.70
CA PHE A 83 -10.50 -6.92 14.33
C PHE A 83 -10.82 -8.40 14.61
N GLY A 84 -11.92 -8.89 14.07
CA GLY A 84 -12.34 -10.28 14.16
C GLY A 84 -12.65 -10.73 15.57
N SER A 85 -12.34 -12.00 15.84
CA SER A 85 -12.41 -12.59 17.18
C SER A 85 -11.31 -12.11 18.13
N LYS A 86 -10.30 -11.41 17.61
CA LYS A 86 -9.34 -10.66 18.42
C LYS A 86 -10.07 -9.46 19.01
N GLY A 87 -10.47 -9.53 20.26
CA GLY A 87 -11.09 -8.43 20.97
C GLY A 87 -10.15 -7.24 21.17
N GLN A 88 -10.65 -6.12 21.67
CA GLN A 88 -9.81 -4.98 22.06
C GLN A 88 -8.68 -5.36 23.03
N GLU A 89 -8.86 -6.45 23.76
CA GLU A 89 -7.87 -6.99 24.68
C GLU A 89 -6.64 -7.56 23.95
N ASP A 90 -6.81 -8.04 22.74
CA ASP A 90 -5.72 -8.59 21.91
C ASP A 90 -4.89 -7.51 21.17
N PHE A 91 -5.34 -6.25 21.19
CA PHE A 91 -4.52 -5.10 20.80
C PHE A 91 -3.51 -4.66 21.89
N GLY A 92 -3.42 -5.42 22.95
CA GLY A 92 -2.47 -5.23 24.03
C GLY A 92 -1.05 -5.66 23.69
N MET A 93 -0.27 -5.89 24.75
CA MET A 93 1.09 -6.39 24.61
C MET A 93 1.08 -7.86 24.17
N ASN A 94 1.27 -8.11 22.89
CA ASN A 94 1.58 -9.44 22.40
C ASN A 94 3.10 -9.65 22.45
N THR A 95 3.57 -10.25 23.55
CA THR A 95 5.00 -10.49 23.77
C THR A 95 5.59 -11.51 22.80
N ASP A 96 4.76 -12.34 22.17
CA ASP A 96 5.19 -13.38 21.24
C ASP A 96 5.60 -12.75 19.88
N LEU A 97 4.94 -11.64 19.48
CA LEU A 97 5.30 -10.90 18.28
C LEU A 97 6.46 -9.90 18.50
N GLY A 98 6.72 -9.53 19.76
CA GLY A 98 7.78 -8.56 20.09
C GLY A 98 7.44 -7.10 19.75
N TYR A 99 6.19 -6.79 19.38
CA TYR A 99 5.64 -5.44 19.12
C TYR A 99 4.13 -5.42 19.27
N ALA A 100 3.51 -4.23 19.33
CA ALA A 100 2.06 -4.09 19.49
C ALA A 100 1.32 -4.37 18.17
N ASP A 101 0.25 -5.19 18.22
CA ASP A 101 -0.60 -5.48 17.06
C ASP A 101 -1.19 -4.22 16.41
N ALA A 102 -1.53 -3.21 17.21
CA ALA A 102 -2.00 -1.92 16.70
C ALA A 102 -0.93 -1.16 15.89
N ALA A 103 0.35 -1.31 16.25
CA ALA A 103 1.45 -0.74 15.49
C ALA A 103 1.67 -1.48 14.16
N ASP A 104 1.53 -2.82 14.17
CA ASP A 104 1.55 -3.61 12.94
C ASP A 104 0.37 -3.26 12.05
N PHE A 105 -0.85 -3.18 12.58
CA PHE A 105 -2.01 -2.73 11.80
C PHE A 105 -1.74 -1.37 11.13
N PHE A 106 -1.20 -0.39 11.88
CA PHE A 106 -0.87 0.92 11.32
C PHE A 106 0.19 0.81 10.22
N PHE A 107 1.22 -0.01 10.43
CA PHE A 107 2.25 -0.26 9.43
C PHE A 107 1.69 -0.93 8.17
N GLN A 108 0.82 -1.92 8.31
CA GLN A 108 0.22 -2.64 7.18
C GLN A 108 -0.80 -1.81 6.40
N VAL A 109 -1.62 -0.99 7.05
CA VAL A 109 -2.65 -0.21 6.36
C VAL A 109 -2.07 0.81 5.39
N VAL A 110 -0.90 1.36 5.67
CA VAL A 110 -0.23 2.31 4.76
C VAL A 110 0.36 1.63 3.52
N PHE A 111 0.65 0.34 3.59
CA PHE A 111 1.04 -0.49 2.43
C PHE A 111 -0.15 -0.75 1.50
N VAL A 112 -1.32 -1.01 2.06
CA VAL A 112 -2.58 -1.11 1.30
C VAL A 112 -2.86 0.17 0.52
N ALA A 113 -2.76 1.31 1.20
CA ALA A 113 -2.94 2.62 0.57
C ALA A 113 -1.90 2.85 -0.55
N THR A 114 -0.66 2.40 -0.35
CA THR A 114 0.41 2.46 -1.36
C THR A 114 0.05 1.62 -2.60
N ALA A 115 -0.43 0.39 -2.45
CA ALA A 115 -0.86 -0.45 -3.57
C ALA A 115 -1.98 0.21 -4.39
N VAL A 116 -2.97 0.81 -3.73
CA VAL A 116 -4.05 1.55 -4.39
C VAL A 116 -3.52 2.81 -5.10
N SER A 117 -2.52 3.49 -4.52
CA SER A 117 -1.87 4.66 -5.12
C SER A 117 -1.15 4.33 -6.44
N ILE A 118 -0.57 3.12 -6.56
CA ILE A 118 0.02 2.65 -7.82
C ILE A 118 -1.05 2.57 -8.93
N VAL A 119 -2.24 2.07 -8.61
CA VAL A 119 -3.37 2.03 -9.55
C VAL A 119 -3.83 3.44 -9.92
N SER A 120 -3.87 4.36 -8.94
CA SER A 120 -4.27 5.75 -9.13
C SER A 120 -3.52 6.44 -10.27
N GLY A 121 -2.20 6.34 -10.28
CA GLY A 121 -1.36 6.91 -11.33
C GLY A 121 -1.65 6.35 -12.72
N ALA A 122 -1.85 5.04 -12.82
CA ALA A 122 -2.13 4.36 -14.08
C ALA A 122 -3.46 4.79 -14.72
N VAL A 123 -4.48 5.06 -13.92
CA VAL A 123 -5.82 5.45 -14.41
C VAL A 123 -6.07 6.97 -14.41
N ALA A 124 -5.06 7.75 -14.04
CA ALA A 124 -5.15 9.22 -14.00
C ALA A 124 -5.61 9.79 -15.33
N GLU A 125 -6.54 10.76 -15.30
CA GLU A 125 -7.17 11.40 -16.48
C GLU A 125 -7.99 10.46 -17.38
N ARG A 126 -8.30 9.23 -16.96
CA ARG A 126 -9.00 8.22 -17.78
C ARG A 126 -10.23 7.63 -17.11
N MET A 127 -10.26 7.61 -15.78
CA MET A 127 -11.31 6.98 -14.99
C MET A 127 -12.13 8.02 -14.26
N ASN A 128 -13.43 7.79 -14.15
CA ASN A 128 -14.30 8.60 -13.31
C ASN A 128 -13.91 8.44 -11.83
N GLN A 129 -13.89 9.52 -11.07
CA GLN A 129 -13.44 9.54 -9.68
C GLN A 129 -14.24 8.60 -8.78
N TRP A 130 -15.57 8.56 -8.91
CA TRP A 130 -16.41 7.67 -8.09
C TRP A 130 -16.21 6.20 -8.44
N ALA A 131 -16.04 5.88 -9.72
CA ALA A 131 -15.70 4.54 -10.15
C ALA A 131 -14.31 4.12 -9.61
N PHE A 132 -13.36 5.05 -9.55
CA PHE A 132 -12.07 4.81 -8.94
C PHE A 132 -12.18 4.55 -7.42
N PHE A 133 -13.01 5.31 -6.70
CA PHE A 133 -13.22 5.07 -5.27
C PHE A 133 -13.86 3.70 -5.00
N ALA A 134 -14.81 3.27 -5.82
CA ALA A 134 -15.35 1.92 -5.73
C ALA A 134 -14.28 0.84 -6.00
N LEU A 135 -13.42 1.05 -7.02
CA LEU A 135 -12.29 0.17 -7.29
C LEU A 135 -11.29 0.16 -6.14
N ALA A 136 -10.96 1.31 -5.56
CA ALA A 136 -10.07 1.44 -4.42
C ALA A 136 -10.59 0.66 -3.20
N ALA A 137 -11.89 0.77 -2.91
CA ALA A 137 -12.54 0.00 -1.85
C ALA A 137 -12.45 -1.52 -2.10
N PHE A 138 -12.69 -1.96 -3.34
CA PHE A 138 -12.60 -3.36 -3.70
C PHE A 138 -11.16 -3.90 -3.64
N ILE A 139 -10.19 -3.13 -4.10
CA ILE A 139 -8.78 -3.51 -3.98
C ILE A 139 -8.38 -3.62 -2.52
N ALA A 140 -8.67 -2.61 -1.70
CA ALA A 140 -8.24 -2.55 -0.31
C ALA A 140 -8.95 -3.57 0.60
N GLY A 141 -10.23 -3.87 0.33
CA GLY A 141 -11.03 -4.78 1.16
C GLY A 141 -11.03 -6.23 0.69
N VAL A 142 -10.69 -6.50 -0.57
CA VAL A 142 -10.81 -7.85 -1.15
C VAL A 142 -9.52 -8.31 -1.81
N ILE A 143 -9.07 -7.64 -2.88
CA ILE A 143 -7.95 -8.14 -3.68
C ILE A 143 -6.65 -8.15 -2.86
N TYR A 144 -6.31 -7.01 -2.26
CA TYR A 144 -5.06 -6.87 -1.53
C TYR A 144 -4.96 -7.80 -0.32
N PRO A 145 -5.98 -7.92 0.55
CA PRO A 145 -5.92 -8.82 1.68
C PRO A 145 -5.78 -10.29 1.28
N ILE A 146 -6.51 -10.74 0.27
CA ILE A 146 -6.43 -12.14 -0.19
C ILE A 146 -5.05 -12.46 -0.74
N GLN A 147 -4.51 -11.61 -1.61
CA GLN A 147 -3.19 -11.85 -2.18
C GLN A 147 -2.06 -11.65 -1.15
N GLY A 148 -2.24 -10.72 -0.19
CA GLY A 148 -1.33 -10.54 0.93
C GLY A 148 -1.28 -11.76 1.85
N PHE A 149 -2.43 -12.38 2.08
CA PHE A 149 -2.52 -13.66 2.79
C PHE A 149 -1.66 -14.74 2.14
N TRP A 150 -1.60 -14.82 0.82
CA TRP A 150 -0.83 -15.87 0.11
C TRP A 150 0.63 -15.94 0.54
N ASN A 151 1.25 -14.79 0.85
CA ASN A 151 2.64 -14.72 1.30
C ASN A 151 2.76 -14.38 2.79
N TRP A 152 2.35 -13.17 3.18
CA TRP A 152 2.56 -12.67 4.55
C TRP A 152 1.60 -13.27 5.58
N GLY A 153 0.42 -13.71 5.14
CA GLY A 153 -0.58 -14.37 5.98
C GLY A 153 -0.44 -15.90 6.05
N SER A 154 0.72 -16.47 5.71
CA SER A 154 1.01 -17.91 5.73
C SER A 154 0.21 -18.75 4.72
N GLY A 155 -0.25 -18.15 3.60
CA GLY A 155 -0.98 -18.86 2.55
C GLY A 155 -0.08 -19.70 1.64
N PHE A 156 -0.62 -20.12 0.50
CA PHE A 156 0.01 -21.11 -0.37
C PHE A 156 1.37 -20.69 -0.97
N LEU A 157 1.60 -19.40 -1.21
CA LEU A 157 2.90 -18.92 -1.71
C LEU A 157 3.97 -19.02 -0.64
N ASN A 158 3.62 -18.68 0.61
CA ASN A 158 4.52 -18.86 1.75
C ASN A 158 4.87 -20.34 1.93
N ALA A 159 3.88 -21.23 1.91
CA ALA A 159 4.09 -22.68 2.00
C ALA A 159 4.93 -23.24 0.84
N ALA A 160 4.88 -22.61 -0.34
CA ALA A 160 5.71 -22.96 -1.50
C ALA A 160 7.15 -22.38 -1.40
N GLY A 161 7.47 -21.63 -0.35
CA GLY A 161 8.81 -21.04 -0.13
C GLY A 161 9.01 -19.68 -0.80
N TYR A 162 7.96 -19.04 -1.32
CA TYR A 162 8.04 -17.66 -1.80
C TYR A 162 8.23 -16.71 -0.61
N SER A 163 9.21 -15.82 -0.72
CA SER A 163 9.51 -14.80 0.29
C SER A 163 9.53 -13.42 -0.35
N ASP A 164 8.71 -12.53 0.17
CA ASP A 164 8.69 -11.12 -0.19
C ASP A 164 8.95 -10.29 1.08
N PHE A 165 10.13 -9.71 1.16
CA PHE A 165 10.57 -9.01 2.38
C PHE A 165 9.76 -7.73 2.62
N ALA A 166 9.72 -6.83 1.63
CA ALA A 166 9.14 -5.50 1.82
C ALA A 166 7.88 -5.24 0.95
N GLY A 167 7.50 -6.14 0.05
CA GLY A 167 6.29 -5.97 -0.74
C GLY A 167 6.53 -5.69 -2.23
N SER A 168 7.64 -6.15 -2.80
CA SER A 168 7.84 -6.09 -4.26
C SER A 168 6.73 -6.82 -5.01
N GLY A 169 6.33 -8.00 -4.53
CA GLY A 169 5.18 -8.76 -5.02
C GLY A 169 3.89 -8.32 -4.37
N THR A 170 3.85 -8.36 -3.05
CA THR A 170 2.63 -8.17 -2.26
C THR A 170 2.04 -6.77 -2.41
N VAL A 171 2.86 -5.73 -2.56
CA VAL A 171 2.37 -4.34 -2.72
C VAL A 171 2.49 -3.87 -4.17
N HIS A 172 3.72 -3.86 -4.70
CA HIS A 172 3.99 -3.23 -5.99
C HIS A 172 3.46 -4.03 -7.18
N LEU A 173 3.72 -5.35 -7.23
CA LEU A 173 3.20 -6.18 -8.32
C LEU A 173 1.67 -6.29 -8.25
N ALA A 174 1.08 -6.41 -7.06
CA ALA A 174 -0.37 -6.43 -6.90
C ALA A 174 -1.00 -5.12 -7.39
N GLY A 175 -0.47 -3.97 -6.98
CA GLY A 175 -0.88 -2.66 -7.49
C GLY A 175 -0.71 -2.55 -9.00
N ALA A 176 0.44 -2.98 -9.54
CA ALA A 176 0.72 -2.95 -10.97
C ALA A 176 -0.20 -3.87 -11.79
N ALA A 177 -0.53 -5.07 -11.28
CA ALA A 177 -1.46 -5.99 -11.93
C ALA A 177 -2.87 -5.40 -12.01
N CYS A 178 -3.37 -4.82 -10.91
CA CYS A 178 -4.64 -4.10 -10.88
C CYS A 178 -4.62 -2.89 -11.84
N ALA A 179 -3.53 -2.14 -11.87
CA ALA A 179 -3.31 -1.01 -12.77
C ALA A 179 -3.33 -1.43 -14.24
N LEU A 180 -2.66 -2.54 -14.56
CA LEU A 180 -2.65 -3.12 -15.91
C LEU A 180 -4.05 -3.53 -16.35
N GLY A 181 -4.77 -4.27 -15.51
CA GLY A 181 -6.16 -4.65 -15.76
C GLY A 181 -7.02 -3.43 -16.04
N ALA A 182 -7.01 -2.44 -15.15
CA ALA A 182 -7.77 -1.20 -15.33
C ALA A 182 -7.36 -0.45 -16.62
N ALA A 183 -6.07 -0.36 -16.93
CA ALA A 183 -5.57 0.32 -18.12
C ALA A 183 -6.02 -0.34 -19.44
N ILE A 184 -6.09 -1.68 -19.47
CA ILE A 184 -6.56 -2.45 -20.63
C ILE A 184 -8.04 -2.14 -20.90
N PHE A 185 -8.88 -2.14 -19.87
CA PHE A 185 -10.32 -1.90 -20.02
C PHE A 185 -10.66 -0.43 -20.34
N ILE A 186 -9.97 0.53 -19.71
CA ILE A 186 -10.27 1.96 -19.88
C ILE A 186 -9.65 2.53 -21.16
N GLY A 187 -8.53 1.96 -21.61
CA GLY A 187 -7.81 2.45 -22.79
C GLY A 187 -7.01 3.75 -22.54
N PRO A 188 -6.59 4.45 -23.60
CA PRO A 188 -5.73 5.62 -23.50
C PRO A 188 -6.47 6.86 -23.04
N ARG A 189 -5.71 7.85 -22.53
CA ARG A 189 -6.23 9.18 -22.18
C ARG A 189 -6.88 9.87 -23.40
N VAL A 190 -7.98 10.54 -23.18
CA VAL A 190 -8.72 11.26 -24.23
C VAL A 190 -7.80 12.25 -24.94
N GLY A 191 -7.74 12.15 -26.27
CA GLY A 191 -6.91 12.97 -27.12
C GLY A 191 -5.46 12.50 -27.29
N LYS A 192 -5.04 11.40 -26.63
CA LYS A 192 -3.68 10.85 -26.80
C LYS A 192 -3.43 10.36 -28.23
N TYR A 193 -4.39 9.63 -28.76
CA TYR A 193 -4.37 9.14 -30.14
C TYR A 193 -5.58 9.74 -30.86
N ALA A 194 -5.33 10.75 -31.68
CA ALA A 194 -6.40 11.41 -32.46
C ALA A 194 -5.88 11.70 -33.88
N ASN A 195 -6.77 11.55 -34.86
CA ASN A 195 -6.47 11.83 -36.27
C ASN A 195 -5.23 11.09 -36.84
N GLY A 196 -5.05 9.82 -36.38
CA GLY A 196 -3.88 9.00 -36.80
C GLY A 196 -2.53 9.48 -36.23
N LYS A 197 -2.53 10.40 -35.26
CA LYS A 197 -1.33 10.95 -34.65
C LYS A 197 -1.29 10.70 -33.13
N VAL A 198 -0.07 10.61 -32.60
CA VAL A 198 0.18 10.55 -31.16
C VAL A 198 0.42 11.97 -30.65
N ASN A 199 -0.53 12.47 -29.88
CA ASN A 199 -0.45 13.81 -29.28
C ASN A 199 0.36 13.78 -27.97
N LYS A 200 1.22 14.79 -27.79
CA LYS A 200 1.94 15.00 -26.54
C LYS A 200 0.97 15.58 -25.50
N LEU A 201 0.84 14.92 -24.36
CA LEU A 201 0.09 15.40 -23.20
C LEU A 201 1.10 15.74 -22.11
N TYR A 202 1.43 17.02 -21.98
CA TYR A 202 2.44 17.49 -21.03
C TYR A 202 1.87 17.53 -19.61
N GLY A 203 2.72 17.20 -18.63
CA GLY A 203 2.42 17.40 -17.21
C GLY A 203 2.29 18.87 -16.83
N ALA A 204 1.52 19.13 -15.78
CA ALA A 204 1.24 20.49 -15.31
C ALA A 204 2.46 21.16 -14.67
N ASN A 205 3.28 20.38 -13.94
CA ASN A 205 4.36 20.91 -13.13
C ASN A 205 5.43 19.84 -12.84
N ILE A 206 6.48 19.81 -13.63
CA ILE A 206 7.57 18.83 -13.47
C ILE A 206 8.35 19.01 -12.17
N PRO A 207 8.64 20.23 -11.65
CA PRO A 207 9.24 20.40 -10.33
C PRO A 207 8.42 19.75 -9.20
N ILE A 208 7.08 19.85 -9.20
CA ILE A 208 6.24 19.17 -8.23
C ILE A 208 6.31 17.64 -8.39
N ALA A 209 6.35 17.13 -9.61
CA ALA A 209 6.56 15.70 -9.86
C ALA A 209 7.90 15.23 -9.31
N ALA A 210 8.97 15.99 -9.50
CA ALA A 210 10.28 15.69 -8.93
C ALA A 210 10.26 15.70 -7.40
N LEU A 211 9.58 16.69 -6.78
CA LEU A 211 9.39 16.72 -5.32
C LEU A 211 8.65 15.47 -4.84
N GLY A 212 7.58 15.04 -5.54
CA GLY A 212 6.86 13.80 -5.27
C GLY A 212 7.77 12.58 -5.28
N THR A 213 8.69 12.51 -6.24
CA THR A 213 9.69 11.42 -6.31
C THR A 213 10.59 11.39 -5.08
N PHE A 214 11.10 12.54 -4.62
CA PHE A 214 11.94 12.60 -3.41
C PHE A 214 11.16 12.25 -2.14
N ILE A 215 9.90 12.63 -2.04
CA ILE A 215 9.04 12.25 -0.92
C ILE A 215 8.80 10.73 -0.92
N LEU A 216 8.54 10.12 -2.06
CA LEU A 216 8.45 8.66 -2.20
C LEU A 216 9.75 7.98 -1.80
N TRP A 217 10.88 8.52 -2.22
CA TRP A 217 12.19 7.98 -1.88
C TRP A 217 12.45 8.04 -0.38
N LEU A 218 12.14 9.16 0.28
CA LEU A 218 12.24 9.26 1.73
C LEU A 218 11.36 8.21 2.43
N GLY A 219 10.10 8.07 2.00
CA GLY A 219 9.18 7.08 2.56
C GLY A 219 9.64 5.64 2.38
N TRP A 220 10.43 5.39 1.34
CA TRP A 220 10.96 4.06 1.05
C TRP A 220 11.94 3.56 2.12
N PHE A 221 12.64 4.46 2.82
CA PHE A 221 13.44 4.07 3.99
C PHE A 221 12.55 3.48 5.10
N GLY A 222 11.35 4.03 5.29
CA GLY A 222 10.34 3.43 6.17
C GLY A 222 9.80 2.12 5.62
N PHE A 223 9.51 2.09 4.30
CA PHE A 223 8.95 0.93 3.63
C PHE A 223 9.85 -0.31 3.78
N ASN A 224 11.10 -0.22 3.41
CA ASN A 224 12.03 -1.34 3.50
C ASN A 224 12.56 -1.55 4.93
N GLY A 225 12.96 -0.49 5.62
CA GLY A 225 13.48 -0.60 6.99
C GLY A 225 12.43 -1.17 7.93
N GLY A 226 11.21 -0.63 7.91
CA GLY A 226 10.11 -1.09 8.76
C GLY A 226 9.69 -2.54 8.52
N SER A 227 9.90 -3.08 7.32
CA SER A 227 9.53 -4.45 6.97
C SER A 227 10.33 -5.52 7.72
N GLN A 228 11.38 -5.15 8.45
CA GLN A 228 12.03 -6.04 9.39
C GLN A 228 11.21 -6.26 10.67
N LEU A 229 10.30 -5.36 10.99
CA LEU A 229 9.45 -5.36 12.19
C LEU A 229 10.23 -5.28 13.52
N ALA A 230 11.54 -5.07 13.46
CA ALA A 230 12.44 -4.97 14.61
C ALA A 230 13.63 -4.06 14.32
N VAL A 231 14.22 -3.46 15.36
CA VAL A 231 15.38 -2.55 15.22
C VAL A 231 16.73 -3.24 15.32
N ASN A 232 16.80 -4.48 15.74
CA ASN A 232 18.00 -5.18 16.17
C ASN A 232 18.60 -6.14 15.13
N ASP A 233 18.17 -6.05 13.86
CA ASP A 233 18.62 -6.98 12.81
C ASP A 233 19.43 -6.27 11.72
N ALA A 234 20.52 -6.89 11.32
CA ALA A 234 21.39 -6.43 10.23
C ALA A 234 20.71 -6.44 8.86
N SER A 235 19.62 -7.19 8.67
CA SER A 235 18.85 -7.22 7.41
C SER A 235 18.23 -5.86 7.07
N ASN A 236 17.92 -5.03 8.06
CA ASN A 236 17.52 -3.63 7.84
C ASN A 236 18.57 -2.84 7.06
N ALA A 237 19.84 -2.93 7.49
CA ALA A 237 20.92 -2.21 6.83
C ALA A 237 21.12 -2.73 5.40
N LEU A 238 21.09 -4.05 5.19
CA LEU A 238 21.20 -4.64 3.86
C LEU A 238 20.08 -4.21 2.92
N SER A 239 18.86 -4.13 3.40
CA SER A 239 17.73 -3.67 2.60
C SER A 239 17.86 -2.18 2.24
N LEU A 240 18.30 -1.34 3.19
CA LEU A 240 18.36 0.10 3.01
C LEU A 240 19.50 0.58 2.10
N ILE A 241 20.63 -0.13 2.06
CA ILE A 241 21.75 0.24 1.17
C ILE A 241 21.46 0.03 -0.32
N HIS A 242 20.35 -0.63 -0.67
CA HIS A 242 19.93 -0.88 -2.04
C HIS A 242 18.75 -0.01 -2.49
N ILE A 243 18.32 0.97 -1.68
CA ILE A 243 17.36 1.99 -2.04
C ILE A 243 18.07 3.17 -2.77
#